data_3a74494da2e8caf3b7731cc126680269
#
_entry.id   3a74494da2e8caf3b7731cc126680269
#
_cell.length_a   1.000
_cell.length_b   1.000
_cell.length_c   1.000
_cell.angle_alpha   90.00
_cell.angle_beta   90.00
_cell.angle_gamma   90.00
#
_symmetry.space_group_name_H-M   'P 1'
#
loop_
_entity.id
_entity.type
_entity.pdbx_description
1 polymer ?
#
loop_
_entity_poly.entity_id
_entity_poly.type
_entity_poly.pdbx_seq_one_letter_code
_entity_poly.pdbx_strand_id
1 'polypeptide(L)'
;YIDETYLKNVLDAPLIEAAKHNIAVAAIILVEPAAKCIDPDLGILLQHPNYLRGVYTMPNMTNLESVNCYAAAFDFLAKRYCTTNNRYGRIAHWIMHNEVDGSVDWTNMGIKPVTVFADTYIKSMRICYNIVRQYDEHAEVFASLTHSWTQIANVGWWLYTSKEIIDLLNV
;
A
#
# COMPACT_ATOMS: atom_id res chain seq x y z
N TYR A 1 -6.18 1.39 -17.08
CA TYR A 1 -5.10 1.93 -17.94
C TYR A 1 -3.77 1.83 -17.20
N ILE A 2 -2.76 1.30 -17.84
CA ILE A 2 -1.39 1.21 -17.32
C ILE A 2 -0.52 2.09 -18.21
N ASP A 3 0.17 3.05 -17.59
CA ASP A 3 1.13 3.89 -18.29
C ASP A 3 2.45 3.13 -18.49
N GLU A 4 2.63 2.55 -19.68
CA GLU A 4 3.83 1.80 -20.03
C GLU A 4 5.10 2.66 -20.01
N THR A 5 5.00 3.95 -20.34
CA THR A 5 6.13 4.88 -20.31
C THR A 5 6.57 5.14 -18.89
N TYR A 6 5.62 5.35 -17.98
CA TYR A 6 5.89 5.48 -16.55
C TYR A 6 6.54 4.21 -16.00
N LEU A 7 5.95 3.04 -16.26
CA LEU A 7 6.51 1.76 -15.83
C LEU A 7 7.95 1.59 -16.29
N LYS A 8 8.20 1.79 -17.57
CA LYS A 8 9.55 1.59 -18.16
C LYS A 8 10.60 2.53 -17.59
N ASN A 9 10.26 3.79 -17.41
CA ASN A 9 11.25 4.81 -17.03
C ASN A 9 11.38 4.98 -15.52
N VAL A 10 10.30 4.78 -14.77
CA VAL A 10 10.25 5.07 -13.34
C VAL A 10 10.38 3.82 -12.48
N LEU A 11 9.86 2.68 -12.93
CA LEU A 11 9.90 1.43 -12.18
C LEU A 11 10.88 0.41 -12.76
N ASP A 12 10.77 0.04 -14.04
CA ASP A 12 11.61 -1.01 -14.60
C ASP A 12 13.10 -0.66 -14.53
N ALA A 13 13.48 0.54 -14.97
CA ALA A 13 14.89 0.91 -15.08
C ALA A 13 15.64 0.83 -13.73
N PRO A 14 15.18 1.45 -12.63
CA PRO A 14 15.85 1.32 -11.34
C PRO A 14 15.76 -0.09 -10.74
N LEU A 15 14.66 -0.84 -10.96
CA LEU A 15 14.52 -2.20 -10.47
C LEU A 15 15.45 -3.18 -11.20
N ILE A 16 15.64 -3.01 -12.52
CA ILE A 16 16.62 -3.77 -13.29
C ILE A 16 18.04 -3.50 -12.76
N GLU A 17 18.36 -2.24 -12.50
CA GLU A 17 19.68 -1.88 -11.98
C GLU A 17 19.92 -2.44 -10.58
N ALA A 18 18.92 -2.35 -9.69
CA ALA A 18 18.98 -2.97 -8.37
C ALA A 18 19.20 -4.49 -8.45
N ALA A 19 18.49 -5.16 -9.35
CA ALA A 19 18.63 -6.61 -9.55
C ALA A 19 20.03 -7.02 -10.04
N LYS A 20 20.67 -6.23 -10.92
CA LYS A 20 22.06 -6.47 -11.37
C LYS A 20 23.06 -6.42 -10.22
N HIS A 21 22.78 -5.62 -9.20
CA HIS A 21 23.64 -5.46 -8.03
C HIS A 21 23.21 -6.31 -6.83
N ASN A 22 22.28 -7.24 -7.01
CA ASN A 22 21.71 -8.09 -5.93
C ASN A 22 21.13 -7.26 -4.76
N ILE A 23 20.54 -6.11 -5.06
CA ILE A 23 19.86 -5.28 -4.07
C ILE A 23 18.43 -5.78 -3.93
N ALA A 24 18.04 -6.17 -2.71
CA ALA A 24 16.66 -6.47 -2.38
C ALA A 24 15.86 -5.16 -2.26
N VAL A 25 14.81 -5.04 -3.05
CA VAL A 25 13.94 -3.85 -3.03
C VAL A 25 12.65 -4.17 -2.31
N ALA A 26 12.30 -3.35 -1.31
CA ALA A 26 10.99 -3.30 -0.69
C ALA A 26 10.21 -2.12 -1.27
N ALA A 27 9.12 -2.40 -1.99
CA ALA A 27 8.32 -1.37 -2.62
C ALA A 27 7.21 -0.87 -1.69
N ILE A 28 7.12 0.45 -1.50
CA ILE A 28 5.97 1.07 -0.81
C ILE A 28 4.82 1.22 -1.80
N ILE A 29 3.66 0.71 -1.43
CA ILE A 29 2.42 0.84 -2.21
C ILE A 29 1.55 1.94 -1.61
N LEU A 30 1.26 2.92 -2.43
CA LEU A 30 0.49 4.10 -2.05
C LEU A 30 -0.73 4.24 -2.96
N VAL A 31 -1.83 4.73 -2.42
CA VAL A 31 -3.03 5.06 -3.18
C VAL A 31 -3.22 6.57 -3.18
N GLU A 32 -3.10 7.18 -4.36
CA GLU A 32 -3.30 8.61 -4.51
C GLU A 32 -4.77 8.99 -4.30
N PRO A 33 -5.05 10.15 -3.71
CA PRO A 33 -6.38 10.71 -3.71
C PRO A 33 -6.91 10.93 -5.12
N ALA A 34 -8.21 10.74 -5.34
CA ALA A 34 -8.85 10.82 -6.65
C ALA A 34 -8.51 12.11 -7.43
N ALA A 35 -8.42 13.23 -6.74
CA ALA A 35 -8.07 14.53 -7.33
C ALA A 35 -6.65 14.59 -7.93
N LYS A 36 -5.78 13.65 -7.59
CA LYS A 36 -4.41 13.56 -8.12
C LYS A 36 -4.24 12.44 -9.14
N CYS A 37 -5.24 11.59 -9.32
CA CYS A 37 -5.19 10.48 -10.26
C CYS A 37 -5.32 10.97 -11.71
N ILE A 38 -4.54 10.39 -12.61
CA ILE A 38 -4.62 10.66 -14.06
C ILE A 38 -5.97 10.21 -14.61
N ASP A 39 -6.48 9.09 -14.08
CA ASP A 39 -7.82 8.57 -14.38
C ASP A 39 -8.74 8.89 -13.19
N PRO A 40 -9.63 9.89 -13.32
CA PRO A 40 -10.50 10.32 -12.21
C PRO A 40 -11.50 9.24 -11.77
N ASP A 41 -12.01 8.45 -12.68
CA ASP A 41 -13.00 7.40 -12.38
C ASP A 41 -12.34 6.28 -11.57
N LEU A 42 -11.16 5.86 -11.97
CA LEU A 42 -10.34 4.92 -11.21
C LEU A 42 -9.94 5.50 -9.85
N GLY A 43 -9.56 6.76 -9.81
CA GLY A 43 -9.24 7.47 -8.56
C GLY A 43 -10.41 7.46 -7.58
N ILE A 44 -11.62 7.80 -8.05
CA ILE A 44 -12.85 7.77 -7.23
C ILE A 44 -13.17 6.35 -6.75
N LEU A 45 -13.00 5.35 -7.63
CA LEU A 45 -13.23 3.95 -7.28
C LEU A 45 -12.30 3.47 -6.16
N LEU A 46 -11.02 3.77 -6.27
CA LEU A 46 -9.98 3.27 -5.34
C LEU A 46 -9.86 4.09 -4.06
N GLN A 47 -10.23 5.37 -4.07
CA GLN A 47 -10.19 6.22 -2.88
C GLN A 47 -11.21 5.75 -1.84
N HIS A 48 -10.79 5.68 -0.57
CA HIS A 48 -11.73 5.38 0.51
C HIS A 48 -12.87 6.41 0.56
N PRO A 49 -14.15 6.00 0.65
CA PRO A 49 -15.29 6.92 0.56
C PRO A 49 -15.33 7.99 1.68
N ASN A 50 -14.69 7.73 2.80
CA ASN A 50 -14.55 8.70 3.89
C ASN A 50 -13.20 9.44 3.90
N TYR A 51 -12.44 9.40 2.80
CA TYR A 51 -11.25 10.25 2.69
C TYR A 51 -11.61 11.72 2.85
N LEU A 52 -10.89 12.42 3.71
CA LEU A 52 -11.13 13.83 3.99
C LEU A 52 -10.00 14.72 3.46
N ARG A 53 -8.76 14.32 3.74
CA ARG A 53 -7.55 15.10 3.43
C ARG A 53 -6.32 14.20 3.59
N GLY A 54 -5.15 14.75 3.32
CA GLY A 54 -3.87 14.07 3.52
C GLY A 54 -3.15 13.83 2.21
N VAL A 55 -2.00 13.18 2.32
CA VAL A 55 -1.13 12.91 1.18
C VAL A 55 -1.66 11.74 0.36
N TYR A 56 -2.06 10.66 1.05
CA TYR A 56 -2.59 9.43 0.45
C TYR A 56 -3.90 9.00 1.10
N THR A 57 -4.65 8.17 0.40
CA THR A 57 -5.89 7.58 0.89
C THR A 57 -5.72 6.10 1.25
N MET A 58 -6.48 5.62 2.23
CA MET A 58 -6.73 4.18 2.38
C MET A 58 -7.44 3.68 1.11
N PRO A 59 -7.12 2.49 0.58
CA PRO A 59 -7.90 1.92 -0.51
C PRO A 59 -9.33 1.61 -0.07
N ASN A 60 -10.26 1.74 -1.01
CA ASN A 60 -11.67 1.48 -0.77
C ASN A 60 -11.96 -0.02 -0.68
N MET A 61 -12.01 -0.55 0.54
CA MET A 61 -12.35 -1.95 0.83
C MET A 61 -13.85 -2.18 1.07
N THR A 62 -14.70 -1.17 0.82
CA THR A 62 -16.15 -1.25 1.04
C THR A 62 -16.92 -1.63 -0.23
N ASN A 63 -16.28 -1.64 -1.38
CA ASN A 63 -16.88 -1.89 -2.69
C ASN A 63 -16.12 -3.03 -3.38
N LEU A 64 -16.84 -4.05 -3.84
CA LEU A 64 -16.24 -5.21 -4.49
C LEU A 64 -15.48 -4.87 -5.77
N GLU A 65 -15.99 -3.93 -6.57
CA GLU A 65 -15.32 -3.49 -7.79
C GLU A 65 -13.97 -2.83 -7.47
N SER A 66 -13.92 -1.98 -6.44
CA SER A 66 -12.68 -1.39 -5.94
C SER A 66 -11.70 -2.45 -5.45
N VAL A 67 -12.17 -3.42 -4.66
CA VAL A 67 -11.35 -4.53 -4.17
C VAL A 67 -10.76 -5.33 -5.33
N ASN A 68 -11.57 -5.65 -6.34
CA ASN A 68 -11.12 -6.37 -7.52
C ASN A 68 -10.09 -5.56 -8.33
N CYS A 69 -10.32 -4.27 -8.49
CA CYS A 69 -9.39 -3.38 -9.18
C CYS A 69 -8.06 -3.27 -8.44
N TYR A 70 -8.10 -3.13 -7.12
CA TYR A 70 -6.92 -3.12 -6.25
C TYR A 70 -6.15 -4.43 -6.33
N ALA A 71 -6.84 -5.57 -6.28
CA ALA A 71 -6.25 -6.89 -6.44
C ALA A 71 -5.61 -7.08 -7.82
N ALA A 72 -6.28 -6.63 -8.89
CA ALA A 72 -5.74 -6.71 -10.24
C ALA A 72 -4.46 -5.89 -10.42
N ALA A 73 -4.34 -4.75 -9.74
CA ALA A 73 -3.11 -3.96 -9.73
C ALA A 73 -1.94 -4.74 -9.09
N PHE A 74 -2.18 -5.45 -7.98
CA PHE A 74 -1.16 -6.32 -7.37
C PHE A 74 -0.81 -7.51 -8.24
N ASP A 75 -1.79 -8.15 -8.86
CA ASP A 75 -1.54 -9.26 -9.78
C ASP A 75 -0.62 -8.83 -10.93
N PHE A 76 -0.92 -7.68 -11.52
CA PHE A 76 -0.09 -7.09 -12.57
C PHE A 76 1.35 -6.80 -12.09
N LEU A 77 1.50 -6.14 -10.94
CA LEU A 77 2.82 -5.79 -10.39
C LEU A 77 3.61 -7.03 -9.99
N ALA A 78 2.97 -8.00 -9.32
CA ALA A 78 3.61 -9.23 -8.91
C ALA A 78 4.06 -10.07 -10.11
N LYS A 79 3.19 -10.24 -11.11
CA LYS A 79 3.54 -10.91 -12.36
C LYS A 79 4.71 -10.26 -13.09
N ARG A 80 4.86 -8.94 -12.97
CA ARG A 80 5.96 -8.20 -13.60
C ARG A 80 7.26 -8.28 -12.80
N TYR A 81 7.20 -8.16 -11.46
CA TYR A 81 8.36 -7.91 -10.61
C TYR A 81 8.69 -9.01 -9.60
N CYS A 82 7.85 -10.04 -9.45
CA CYS A 82 8.12 -11.19 -8.57
C CYS A 82 8.55 -12.44 -9.33
N THR A 83 9.01 -12.31 -10.56
CA THR A 83 9.47 -13.45 -11.37
C THR A 83 10.97 -13.64 -11.30
N THR A 84 11.41 -14.90 -11.36
CA THR A 84 12.83 -15.27 -11.26
C THR A 84 13.70 -14.81 -12.43
N ASN A 85 13.08 -14.41 -13.55
CA ASN A 85 13.82 -14.02 -14.76
C ASN A 85 14.41 -12.61 -14.72
N ASN A 86 14.04 -11.80 -13.72
CA ASN A 86 14.48 -10.40 -13.50
C ASN A 86 14.39 -9.49 -14.74
N ARG A 87 13.55 -9.84 -15.71
CA ARG A 87 13.41 -9.09 -16.98
C ARG A 87 13.10 -7.62 -16.77
N TYR A 88 12.28 -7.33 -15.76
CA TYR A 88 11.86 -5.98 -15.39
C TYR A 88 12.44 -5.53 -14.04
N GLY A 89 13.45 -6.25 -13.55
CA GLY A 89 13.93 -6.10 -12.18
C GLY A 89 13.12 -6.93 -11.19
N ARG A 90 13.30 -6.67 -9.88
CA ARG A 90 12.65 -7.46 -8.83
C ARG A 90 12.20 -6.59 -7.67
N ILE A 91 10.98 -6.84 -7.20
CA ILE A 91 10.49 -6.43 -5.89
C ILE A 91 10.51 -7.67 -4.99
N ALA A 92 11.33 -7.62 -3.93
CA ALA A 92 11.47 -8.71 -2.98
C ALA A 92 10.38 -8.66 -1.90
N HIS A 93 10.04 -7.47 -1.45
CA HIS A 93 9.09 -7.26 -0.36
C HIS A 93 8.17 -6.07 -0.65
N TRP A 94 7.04 -6.02 0.07
CA TRP A 94 5.98 -5.05 -0.13
C TRP A 94 5.69 -4.33 1.16
N ILE A 95 5.71 -3.01 1.16
CA ILE A 95 5.35 -2.18 2.31
C ILE A 95 3.99 -1.57 2.01
N MET A 96 3.01 -1.90 2.85
CA MET A 96 1.64 -1.45 2.63
C MET A 96 1.41 -0.10 3.28
N HIS A 97 1.23 0.88 2.41
CA HIS A 97 0.99 2.27 2.72
C HIS A 97 2.15 2.91 3.51
N ASN A 98 2.01 4.21 3.83
CA ASN A 98 3.03 4.93 4.57
C ASN A 98 2.49 5.35 5.93
N GLU A 99 3.31 5.20 6.98
CA GLU A 99 3.07 5.71 8.33
C GLU A 99 1.61 5.58 8.78
N VAL A 100 1.09 4.35 8.76
CA VAL A 100 -0.35 4.08 8.91
C VAL A 100 -0.91 4.48 10.27
N ASP A 101 -0.10 4.58 11.29
CA ASP A 101 -0.45 5.15 12.59
C ASP A 101 -0.64 6.67 12.52
N GLY A 102 0.03 7.37 11.59
CA GLY A 102 -0.23 8.75 11.19
C GLY A 102 -1.40 8.88 10.19
N SER A 103 -2.47 8.14 10.40
CA SER A 103 -3.56 7.88 9.44
C SER A 103 -4.19 9.10 8.80
N VAL A 104 -4.24 10.24 9.51
CA VAL A 104 -4.89 11.47 9.01
C VAL A 104 -4.15 12.08 7.84
N ASP A 105 -2.83 11.95 7.82
CA ASP A 105 -1.99 12.57 6.81
C ASP A 105 -1.52 11.56 5.74
N TRP A 106 -1.21 10.32 6.14
CA TRP A 106 -0.50 9.38 5.29
C TRP A 106 -1.36 8.27 4.69
N THR A 107 -2.43 7.84 5.36
CA THR A 107 -3.30 6.76 4.86
C THR A 107 -4.73 7.03 5.30
N ASN A 108 -5.31 8.12 4.77
CA ASN A 108 -6.54 8.68 5.30
C ASN A 108 -7.78 7.89 4.86
N MET A 109 -8.64 7.58 5.82
CA MET A 109 -10.00 7.05 5.62
C MET A 109 -11.05 7.79 6.49
N GLY A 110 -10.79 9.07 6.76
CA GLY A 110 -11.56 9.85 7.72
C GLY A 110 -11.21 9.52 9.17
N ILE A 111 -11.93 10.13 10.10
CA ILE A 111 -11.74 9.90 11.53
C ILE A 111 -12.45 8.59 11.92
N LYS A 112 -11.69 7.59 12.33
CA LYS A 112 -12.20 6.25 12.69
C LYS A 112 -11.56 5.76 14.00
N PRO A 113 -12.27 4.89 14.75
CA PRO A 113 -11.63 4.10 15.79
C PRO A 113 -10.49 3.24 15.22
N VAL A 114 -9.43 3.03 15.99
CA VAL A 114 -8.26 2.26 15.55
C VAL A 114 -8.62 0.85 15.06
N THR A 115 -9.61 0.20 15.68
CA THR A 115 -10.09 -1.13 15.28
C THR A 115 -10.72 -1.15 13.90
N VAL A 116 -11.49 -0.10 13.54
CA VAL A 116 -12.09 0.03 12.21
C VAL A 116 -11.03 0.33 11.16
N PHE A 117 -10.06 1.18 11.51
CA PHE A 117 -8.93 1.48 10.64
C PHE A 117 -8.09 0.23 10.39
N ALA A 118 -7.71 -0.48 11.46
CA ALA A 118 -6.90 -1.69 11.37
C ALA A 118 -7.60 -2.80 10.56
N ASP A 119 -8.90 -3.01 10.71
CA ASP A 119 -9.66 -3.99 9.92
C ASP A 119 -9.53 -3.70 8.41
N THR A 120 -9.70 -2.45 8.00
CA THR A 120 -9.56 -2.05 6.59
C THR A 120 -8.12 -2.20 6.10
N TYR A 121 -7.17 -1.80 6.93
CA TYR A 121 -5.75 -1.91 6.63
C TYR A 121 -5.30 -3.37 6.49
N ILE A 122 -5.72 -4.25 7.41
CA ILE A 122 -5.45 -5.70 7.35
C ILE A 122 -6.01 -6.33 6.06
N LYS A 123 -7.20 -5.92 5.61
CA LYS A 123 -7.75 -6.37 4.33
C LYS A 123 -6.83 -6.02 3.17
N SER A 124 -6.32 -4.79 3.12
CA SER A 124 -5.39 -4.37 2.08
C SER A 124 -4.08 -5.16 2.11
N MET A 125 -3.52 -5.41 3.29
CA MET A 125 -2.33 -6.25 3.46
C MET A 125 -2.55 -7.70 3.02
N ARG A 126 -3.68 -8.29 3.38
CA ARG A 126 -4.03 -9.67 3.00
C ARG A 126 -4.22 -9.84 1.50
N ILE A 127 -4.80 -8.86 0.82
CA ILE A 127 -4.92 -8.88 -0.65
C ILE A 127 -3.53 -8.89 -1.27
N CYS A 128 -2.65 -7.98 -0.86
CA CYS A 128 -1.27 -7.96 -1.32
C CYS A 128 -0.58 -9.31 -1.06
N TYR A 129 -0.55 -9.76 0.19
CA TYR A 129 0.11 -11.00 0.59
C TYR A 129 -0.36 -12.21 -0.22
N ASN A 130 -1.68 -12.41 -0.32
CA ASN A 130 -2.25 -13.57 -1.01
C ASN A 130 -1.92 -13.57 -2.51
N ILE A 131 -1.75 -12.41 -3.12
CA ILE A 131 -1.44 -12.30 -4.54
C ILE A 131 0.07 -12.46 -4.76
N VAL A 132 0.91 -11.69 -4.07
CA VAL A 132 2.36 -11.70 -4.33
C VAL A 132 2.98 -13.05 -4.03
N ARG A 133 2.48 -13.77 -3.04
CA ARG A 133 2.90 -15.13 -2.68
C ARG A 133 2.59 -16.19 -3.73
N GLN A 134 1.73 -15.90 -4.68
CA GLN A 134 1.51 -16.80 -5.84
C GLN A 134 2.67 -16.74 -6.85
N TYR A 135 3.43 -15.64 -6.83
CA TYR A 135 4.53 -15.38 -7.76
C TYR A 135 5.91 -15.54 -7.11
N ASP A 136 6.04 -15.19 -5.83
CA ASP A 136 7.25 -15.36 -5.04
C ASP A 136 6.89 -15.84 -3.63
N GLU A 137 7.18 -17.12 -3.33
CA GLU A 137 6.91 -17.73 -2.02
C GLU A 137 7.71 -17.11 -0.87
N HIS A 138 8.71 -16.29 -1.16
CA HIS A 138 9.52 -15.58 -0.18
C HIS A 138 9.12 -14.11 -0.02
N ALA A 139 8.16 -13.61 -0.81
CA ALA A 139 7.69 -12.25 -0.68
C ALA A 139 7.00 -12.03 0.68
N GLU A 140 7.36 -10.96 1.34
CA GLU A 140 6.77 -10.55 2.62
C GLU A 140 6.11 -9.19 2.51
N VAL A 141 5.11 -8.97 3.38
CA VAL A 141 4.31 -7.74 3.42
C VAL A 141 4.48 -7.08 4.77
N PHE A 142 4.92 -5.83 4.76
CA PHE A 142 5.27 -5.03 5.93
C PHE A 142 4.33 -3.85 6.13
N ALA A 143 4.24 -3.39 7.37
CA ALA A 143 3.66 -2.11 7.73
C ALA A 143 4.77 -1.05 7.82
N SER A 144 4.47 0.19 7.38
CA SER A 144 5.28 1.38 7.66
C SER A 144 4.63 2.17 8.79
N LEU A 145 5.41 2.50 9.80
CA LEU A 145 4.96 3.18 11.02
C LEU A 145 5.80 4.42 11.29
N THR A 146 5.21 5.38 12.02
CA THR A 146 5.93 6.53 12.54
C THR A 146 6.85 6.14 13.71
N HIS A 147 7.47 7.12 14.34
CA HIS A 147 8.26 6.94 15.55
C HIS A 147 7.44 7.01 16.88
N SER A 148 6.11 7.15 16.77
CA SER A 148 5.22 7.38 17.92
C SER A 148 4.77 6.08 18.58
N TRP A 149 5.71 5.38 19.25
CA TRP A 149 5.47 4.04 19.77
C TRP A 149 4.30 3.96 20.78
N THR A 150 4.30 4.80 21.82
CA THR A 150 3.27 4.79 22.87
C THR A 150 2.65 6.14 23.15
N GLN A 151 3.16 7.21 22.56
CA GLN A 151 2.69 8.56 22.82
C GLN A 151 2.56 9.34 21.52
N ILE A 152 1.44 10.01 21.38
CA ILE A 152 1.18 10.98 20.32
C ILE A 152 1.06 12.34 20.98
N ALA A 153 2.02 13.23 20.69
CA ALA A 153 2.02 14.56 21.27
C ALA A 153 0.84 15.39 20.77
N ASN A 154 -0.04 15.85 21.68
CA ASN A 154 -1.09 16.84 21.43
C ASN A 154 -2.10 16.52 20.35
N VAL A 155 -2.48 15.27 20.16
CA VAL A 155 -3.38 14.88 19.07
C VAL A 155 -4.57 14.09 19.62
N GLY A 156 -5.70 14.23 18.92
CA GLY A 156 -6.91 13.52 19.31
C GLY A 156 -6.85 12.02 19.06
N TRP A 157 -7.81 11.29 19.58
CA TRP A 157 -7.96 9.83 19.51
C TRP A 157 -7.98 9.24 18.08
N TRP A 158 -7.99 10.05 17.07
CA TRP A 158 -7.97 9.66 15.64
C TRP A 158 -6.58 9.48 15.05
N LEU A 159 -5.53 9.79 15.79
CA LEU A 159 -4.17 9.33 15.50
C LEU A 159 -3.86 8.16 16.43
N TYR A 160 -3.19 7.17 15.89
CA TYR A 160 -2.91 5.93 16.59
C TYR A 160 -1.45 5.88 16.97
N THR A 161 -1.13 5.12 18.01
CA THR A 161 0.26 4.79 18.29
C THR A 161 0.70 3.61 17.42
N SER A 162 1.99 3.56 17.11
CA SER A 162 2.57 2.41 16.39
C SER A 162 2.27 1.09 17.12
N LYS A 163 2.29 1.12 18.46
CA LYS A 163 1.96 -0.06 19.30
C LYS A 163 0.52 -0.53 19.09
N GLU A 164 -0.47 0.38 19.08
CA GLU A 164 -1.88 0.01 18.87
C GLU A 164 -2.08 -0.69 17.51
N ILE A 165 -1.43 -0.17 16.46
CA ILE A 165 -1.49 -0.79 15.14
C ILE A 165 -0.86 -2.19 15.18
N ILE A 166 0.35 -2.34 15.74
CA ILE A 166 1.04 -3.63 15.82
C ILE A 166 0.26 -4.65 16.64
N ASP A 167 -0.30 -4.24 17.78
CA ASP A 167 -1.11 -5.14 18.61
C ASP A 167 -2.32 -5.69 17.85
N LEU A 168 -2.94 -4.87 16.99
CA LEU A 168 -4.08 -5.29 16.15
C LEU A 168 -3.67 -6.09 14.89
N LEU A 169 -2.44 -5.93 14.40
CA LEU A 169 -1.93 -6.75 13.28
C LEU A 169 -1.56 -8.16 13.74
N ASN A 170 -1.35 -8.37 15.02
CA ASN A 170 -0.83 -9.61 15.60
C ASN A 170 -1.94 -10.57 16.08
N VAL A 171 -3.19 -10.38 15.63
CA VAL A 171 -4.37 -11.16 16.05
C VAL A 171 -4.76 -12.17 14.96
#